data_fcfe89188b7391349bea7e1933eeb5c0
#
_entry.id   fcfe89188b7391349bea7e1933eeb5c0
#
_cell.length_a   1.000
_cell.length_b   1.000
_cell.length_c   1.000
_cell.angle_alpha   90.00
_cell.angle_beta   90.00
_cell.angle_gamma   90.00
#
_symmetry.space_group_name_H-M   'P 1'
#
loop_
_entity.id
_entity.type
_entity.pdbx_description
1 polymer ?
#
loop_
_entity_poly.entity_id
_entity_poly.type
_entity_poly.pdbx_seq_one_letter_code
_entity_poly.pdbx_strand_id
1 'polypeptide(L)'
;MRIQKLNYETKTNLLEDLLQRSPNQYTQYESRVLEILEHVKNEKDQAVFDYTKQFDGADITADTITVTKEEIAQAYDLVDESLVEIIRKAKENIRIYHEKQKQLSLIHI
;
A
#
# COMPACT_ATOMS: atom_id res chain seq x y z
N MET A 1 17.38 -8.11 -13.19
CA MET A 1 16.73 -7.54 -14.38
C MET A 1 16.49 -8.65 -15.39
N ARG A 2 15.27 -8.86 -15.81
CA ARG A 2 14.91 -9.94 -16.76
C ARG A 2 14.92 -9.37 -18.18
N ILE A 3 15.91 -9.77 -18.99
CA ILE A 3 16.01 -9.36 -20.39
C ILE A 3 15.40 -10.46 -21.26
N GLN A 4 14.33 -10.15 -21.99
CA GLN A 4 13.72 -11.06 -22.97
C GLN A 4 14.00 -10.56 -24.38
N LYS A 5 14.36 -11.47 -25.30
CA LYS A 5 14.43 -11.14 -26.73
C LYS A 5 13.04 -10.90 -27.28
N LEU A 6 12.87 -9.79 -27.98
CA LEU A 6 11.60 -9.43 -28.60
C LEU A 6 11.41 -10.26 -29.88
N ASN A 7 10.59 -11.29 -29.83
CA ASN A 7 10.07 -12.00 -31.00
C ASN A 7 8.54 -11.82 -31.05
N TYR A 8 7.90 -12.34 -32.11
CA TYR A 8 6.45 -12.18 -32.28
C TYR A 8 5.65 -12.76 -31.09
N GLU A 9 6.05 -13.92 -30.60
CA GLU A 9 5.39 -14.63 -29.50
C GLU A 9 5.58 -13.89 -28.16
N THR A 10 6.79 -13.46 -27.84
CA THR A 10 7.06 -12.68 -26.61
C THR A 10 6.42 -11.30 -26.64
N LYS A 11 6.29 -10.68 -27.82
CA LYS A 11 5.58 -9.41 -27.98
C LYS A 11 4.08 -9.56 -27.70
N THR A 12 3.46 -10.62 -28.20
CA THR A 12 2.03 -10.89 -27.96
C THR A 12 1.78 -11.19 -26.48
N ASN A 13 2.60 -12.04 -25.87
CA ASN A 13 2.49 -12.39 -24.46
C ASN A 13 2.72 -11.18 -23.53
N LEU A 14 3.68 -10.31 -23.86
CA LEU A 14 3.92 -9.06 -23.12
C LEU A 14 2.76 -8.08 -23.23
N LEU A 15 2.15 -7.96 -24.41
CA LEU A 15 0.98 -7.11 -24.62
C LEU A 15 -0.24 -7.64 -23.86
N GLU A 16 -0.49 -8.94 -23.89
CA GLU A 16 -1.57 -9.56 -23.11
C GLU A 16 -1.36 -9.36 -21.59
N ASP A 17 -0.13 -9.55 -21.11
CA ASP A 17 0.23 -9.35 -19.70
C ASP A 17 0.06 -7.88 -19.28
N LEU A 18 0.42 -6.94 -20.12
CA LEU A 18 0.22 -5.51 -19.90
C LEU A 18 -1.26 -5.11 -19.94
N LEU A 19 -2.05 -5.71 -20.82
CA LEU A 19 -3.49 -5.49 -20.89
C LEU A 19 -4.22 -6.09 -19.68
N GLN A 20 -3.75 -7.22 -19.16
CA GLN A 20 -4.26 -7.80 -17.92
C GLN A 20 -3.93 -6.96 -16.69
N ARG A 21 -2.86 -6.18 -16.71
CA ARG A 21 -2.51 -5.20 -15.68
C ARG A 21 -3.24 -3.87 -15.82
N SER A 22 -4.17 -3.76 -16.76
CA SER A 22 -4.98 -2.56 -16.93
C SER A 22 -5.79 -2.26 -15.65
N PRO A 23 -5.85 -0.99 -15.19
CA PRO A 23 -6.56 -0.61 -13.97
C PRO A 23 -8.05 -0.94 -13.95
N ASN A 24 -8.60 -1.42 -15.05
CA ASN A 24 -10.01 -1.78 -15.17
C ASN A 24 -10.33 -3.27 -14.91
N GLN A 25 -9.35 -4.10 -14.54
CA GLN A 25 -9.55 -5.55 -14.30
C GLN A 25 -9.52 -5.93 -12.81
N TYR A 26 -10.04 -5.08 -11.94
CA TYR A 26 -10.15 -5.39 -10.50
C TYR A 26 -11.49 -6.07 -10.12
N THR A 27 -12.34 -6.37 -11.08
CA THR A 27 -13.68 -6.97 -10.85
C THR A 27 -13.63 -8.29 -10.07
N GLN A 28 -12.58 -9.09 -10.24
CA GLN A 28 -12.40 -10.33 -9.48
C GLN A 28 -12.17 -10.12 -7.97
N TYR A 29 -11.71 -8.93 -7.57
CA TYR A 29 -11.46 -8.56 -6.17
C TYR A 29 -12.56 -7.69 -5.58
N GLU A 30 -13.46 -7.19 -6.41
CA GLU A 30 -14.47 -6.19 -6.01
C GLU A 30 -15.39 -6.71 -4.91
N SER A 31 -15.89 -7.94 -5.06
CA SER A 31 -16.77 -8.55 -4.05
C SER A 31 -16.09 -8.71 -2.69
N ARG A 32 -14.81 -9.11 -2.69
CA ARG A 32 -14.01 -9.25 -1.47
C ARG A 32 -13.77 -7.90 -0.78
N VAL A 33 -13.45 -6.89 -1.56
CA VAL A 33 -13.21 -5.54 -1.05
C VAL A 33 -14.49 -4.94 -0.50
N LEU A 34 -15.62 -5.11 -1.18
CA LEU A 34 -16.92 -4.65 -0.71
C LEU A 34 -17.33 -5.32 0.61
N GLU A 35 -17.12 -6.62 0.74
CA GLU A 35 -17.36 -7.35 2.00
C GLU A 35 -16.55 -6.76 3.16
N ILE A 36 -15.27 -6.51 2.95
CA ILE A 36 -14.40 -5.89 3.96
C ILE A 36 -14.88 -4.49 4.33
N LEU A 37 -15.23 -3.68 3.33
CA LEU A 37 -15.73 -2.31 3.55
C LEU A 37 -17.05 -2.29 4.33
N GLU A 38 -17.99 -3.19 4.01
CA GLU A 38 -19.25 -3.32 4.76
C GLU A 38 -19.00 -3.78 6.19
N HIS A 39 -18.11 -4.74 6.40
CA HIS A 39 -17.78 -5.22 7.73
C HIS A 39 -17.16 -4.10 8.59
N VAL A 40 -16.19 -3.37 8.05
CA VAL A 40 -15.59 -2.22 8.74
C VAL A 40 -16.60 -1.11 9.00
N LYS A 41 -17.52 -0.85 8.07
CA LYS A 41 -18.60 0.14 8.25
C LYS A 41 -19.52 -0.21 9.41
N ASN A 42 -19.84 -1.48 9.58
CA ASN A 42 -20.79 -1.96 10.59
C ASN A 42 -20.13 -2.16 11.96
N GLU A 43 -18.95 -2.77 12.01
CA GLU A 43 -18.26 -3.16 13.24
C GLU A 43 -17.08 -2.27 13.61
N LYS A 44 -16.73 -1.30 12.76
CA LYS A 44 -15.70 -0.29 13.02
C LYS A 44 -14.36 -0.93 13.41
N ASP A 45 -13.79 -0.49 14.53
CA ASP A 45 -12.47 -0.91 14.98
C ASP A 45 -12.38 -2.42 15.24
N GLN A 46 -13.48 -3.05 15.67
CA GLN A 46 -13.49 -4.49 15.89
C GLN A 46 -13.21 -5.27 14.60
N ALA A 47 -13.82 -4.86 13.49
CA ALA A 47 -13.55 -5.46 12.19
C ALA A 47 -12.07 -5.30 11.77
N VAL A 48 -11.47 -4.17 12.06
CA VAL A 48 -10.03 -3.93 11.80
C VAL A 48 -9.16 -4.87 12.63
N PHE A 49 -9.49 -5.09 13.89
CA PHE A 49 -8.75 -6.02 14.76
C PHE A 49 -8.87 -7.46 14.26
N ASP A 50 -10.06 -7.88 13.85
CA ASP A 50 -10.32 -9.22 13.32
C ASP A 50 -9.56 -9.46 12.00
N TYR A 51 -9.57 -8.51 11.08
CA TYR A 51 -8.81 -8.59 9.84
C TYR A 51 -7.31 -8.53 10.05
N THR A 52 -6.82 -7.74 11.00
CA THR A 52 -5.40 -7.71 11.36
C THR A 52 -4.95 -9.07 11.88
N LYS A 53 -5.76 -9.71 12.71
CA LYS A 53 -5.48 -11.08 13.17
C LYS A 53 -5.51 -12.09 12.02
N GLN A 54 -6.50 -11.98 11.14
CA GLN A 54 -6.68 -12.91 10.03
C GLN A 54 -5.57 -12.80 8.98
N PHE A 55 -5.18 -11.58 8.60
CA PHE A 55 -4.24 -11.37 7.49
C PHE A 55 -2.80 -11.24 7.94
N ASP A 56 -2.55 -10.62 9.08
CA ASP A 56 -1.21 -10.33 9.57
C ASP A 56 -0.78 -11.25 10.73
N GLY A 57 -1.72 -11.99 11.32
CA GLY A 57 -1.48 -12.84 12.48
C GLY A 57 -1.16 -12.07 13.77
N ALA A 58 -1.45 -10.77 13.80
CA ALA A 58 -1.17 -9.91 14.94
C ALA A 58 -2.44 -9.64 15.77
N ASP A 59 -2.31 -9.73 17.08
CA ASP A 59 -3.38 -9.38 18.01
C ASP A 59 -3.27 -7.88 18.37
N ILE A 60 -4.20 -7.09 17.84
CA ILE A 60 -4.31 -5.65 18.13
C ILE A 60 -5.62 -5.38 18.87
N THR A 61 -5.56 -4.54 19.87
CA THR A 61 -6.70 -4.10 20.68
C THR A 61 -6.81 -2.57 20.64
N ALA A 62 -7.89 -2.03 21.20
CA ALA A 62 -8.08 -0.59 21.34
C ALA A 62 -6.91 0.09 22.10
N ASP A 63 -6.31 -0.60 23.06
CA ASP A 63 -5.19 -0.09 23.85
C ASP A 63 -3.84 -0.16 23.10
N THR A 64 -3.69 -1.08 22.17
CA THR A 64 -2.41 -1.37 21.49
C THR A 64 -2.36 -0.87 20.05
N ILE A 65 -3.47 -0.40 19.47
CA ILE A 65 -3.52 0.08 18.08
C ILE A 65 -2.68 1.35 17.86
N THR A 66 -2.56 2.18 18.88
CA THR A 66 -1.76 3.40 18.80
C THR A 66 -0.33 3.14 19.23
N VAL A 67 0.62 3.43 18.36
CA VAL A 67 2.05 3.34 18.67
C VAL A 67 2.40 4.41 19.70
N THR A 68 3.07 4.01 20.79
CA THR A 68 3.47 4.92 21.86
C THR A 68 4.73 5.71 21.52
N LYS A 69 4.97 6.80 22.21
CA LYS A 69 6.19 7.61 22.04
C LYS A 69 7.44 6.83 22.42
N GLU A 70 7.32 5.95 23.40
CA GLU A 70 8.38 5.07 23.88
C GLU A 70 8.77 4.04 22.80
N GLU A 71 7.78 3.43 22.15
CA GLU A 71 8.03 2.51 21.03
C GLU A 71 8.70 3.21 19.84
N ILE A 72 8.30 4.44 19.54
CA ILE A 72 8.94 5.25 18.48
C ILE A 72 10.41 5.55 18.85
N ALA A 73 10.68 5.94 20.10
CA ALA A 73 12.03 6.21 20.57
C ALA A 73 12.92 4.96 20.48
N GLN A 74 12.41 3.80 20.92
CA GLN A 74 13.11 2.52 20.82
C GLN A 74 13.39 2.14 19.35
N ALA A 75 12.46 2.39 18.45
CA ALA A 75 12.67 2.11 17.03
C ALA A 75 13.85 2.91 16.45
N TYR A 76 13.99 4.18 16.84
CA TYR A 76 15.15 4.99 16.44
C TYR A 76 16.47 4.46 17.00
N ASP A 77 16.48 3.93 18.20
CA ASP A 77 17.68 3.34 18.83
C ASP A 77 18.10 2.01 18.19
N LEU A 78 17.15 1.28 17.59
CA LEU A 78 17.37 -0.04 17.01
C LEU A 78 17.84 0.00 15.55
N VAL A 79 17.77 1.14 14.88
CA VAL A 79 18.15 1.29 13.47
C VAL A 79 19.35 2.24 13.30
N ASP A 80 20.14 2.03 12.26
CA ASP A 80 21.22 2.93 11.91
C ASP A 80 20.69 4.30 11.45
N GLU A 81 21.38 5.36 11.85
CA GLU A 81 21.03 6.73 11.44
C GLU A 81 21.06 6.90 9.91
N SER A 82 21.95 6.19 9.21
CA SER A 82 21.97 6.16 7.75
C SER A 82 20.69 5.63 7.14
N LEU A 83 20.03 4.64 7.75
CA LEU A 83 18.74 4.13 7.30
C LEU A 83 17.63 5.18 7.50
N VAL A 84 17.63 5.87 8.62
CA VAL A 84 16.65 6.96 8.90
C VAL A 84 16.78 8.06 7.86
N GLU A 85 18.00 8.46 7.48
CA GLU A 85 18.27 9.45 6.44
C GLU A 85 17.74 9.03 5.06
N ILE A 86 17.94 7.77 4.69
CA ILE A 86 17.44 7.20 3.42
C ILE A 86 15.90 7.23 3.41
N ILE A 87 15.26 6.85 4.50
CA ILE A 87 13.80 6.86 4.64
C ILE A 87 13.26 8.30 4.56
N ARG A 88 13.91 9.26 5.20
CA ARG A 88 13.53 10.68 5.12
C ARG A 88 13.61 11.20 3.69
N LYS A 89 14.65 10.85 2.95
CA LYS A 89 14.81 11.21 1.54
C LYS A 89 13.71 10.58 0.67
N ALA A 90 13.41 9.32 0.88
CA ALA A 90 12.33 8.64 0.19
C ALA A 90 10.96 9.29 0.50
N LYS A 91 10.68 9.58 1.75
CA LYS A 91 9.48 10.32 2.19
C LYS A 91 9.34 11.66 1.48
N GLU A 92 10.42 12.45 1.39
CA GLU A 92 10.40 13.74 0.73
C GLU A 92 10.13 13.62 -0.78
N ASN A 93 10.74 12.67 -1.44
CA ASN A 93 10.49 12.40 -2.87
C ASN A 93 9.03 12.01 -3.12
N ILE A 94 8.45 11.17 -2.28
CA ILE A 94 7.04 10.76 -2.35
C ILE A 94 6.13 11.96 -2.12
N ARG A 95 6.42 12.79 -1.13
CA ARG A 95 5.66 14.01 -0.84
C ARG A 95 5.63 14.96 -2.04
N ILE A 96 6.77 15.25 -2.63
CA ILE A 96 6.90 16.13 -3.80
C ILE A 96 6.09 15.60 -4.98
N TYR A 97 6.16 14.29 -5.22
CA TYR A 97 5.39 13.64 -6.30
C TYR A 97 3.89 13.81 -6.11
N HIS A 98 3.38 13.52 -4.93
CA HIS A 98 1.96 13.60 -4.64
C HIS A 98 1.42 15.03 -4.55
N GLU A 99 2.23 15.98 -4.11
CA GLU A 99 1.86 17.40 -4.17
C GLU A 99 1.65 17.88 -5.60
N LYS A 100 2.54 17.49 -6.52
CA LYS A 100 2.37 17.80 -7.95
C LYS A 100 1.12 17.14 -8.52
N GLN A 101 0.86 15.89 -8.16
CA GLN A 101 -0.34 15.17 -8.57
C GLN A 101 -1.61 15.85 -8.07
N LYS A 102 -1.63 16.34 -6.83
CA LYS A 102 -2.73 17.11 -6.26
C LYS A 102 -2.97 18.41 -7.00
N GLN A 103 -1.91 19.14 -7.35
CA GLN A 103 -2.02 20.38 -8.14
C GLN A 103 -2.65 20.13 -9.52
N LEU A 104 -2.24 19.10 -10.22
CA LEU A 104 -2.84 18.68 -11.50
C LEU A 104 -4.31 18.31 -11.37
N SER A 105 -4.70 17.62 -10.31
CA SER A 105 -6.09 17.25 -10.03
C SER A 105 -6.97 18.49 -9.80
N LEU A 106 -6.46 19.53 -9.13
CA LEU A 106 -7.17 20.79 -8.89
C LEU A 106 -7.34 21.64 -10.17
N ILE A 107 -6.46 21.53 -11.12
CA ILE A 107 -6.54 22.26 -12.41
C ILE A 107 -7.62 21.67 -13.32
N HIS A 108 -7.94 20.40 -13.19
CA HIS A 108 -8.93 19.69 -14.01
C HIS A 108 -10.35 19.66 -13.42
N ILE A 109 -10.54 20.23 -12.28
CA ILE A 109 -11.87 20.51 -11.71
C ILE A 109 -12.33 21.87 -12.23
#